data_674a5ba660e7ade0151c6be95f3903b8
#
_entry.id   674a5ba660e7ade0151c6be95f3903b8
#
_cell.length_a   1.000
_cell.length_b   1.000
_cell.length_c   1.000
_cell.angle_alpha   90.00
_cell.angle_beta   90.00
_cell.angle_gamma   90.00
#
_symmetry.space_group_name_H-M   'P 1'
#
loop_
_entity.id
_entity.type
_entity.pdbx_description
1 polymer ?
#
loop_
_entity_poly.entity_id
_entity_poly.type
_entity_poly.pdbx_seq_one_letter_code
_entity_poly.pdbx_strand_id
1 'polypeptide(L)'
;MFYYLFYDFRFSSGKTTVAVNLDLDSQASSLVDDMLDEDSVDDDTKHRMRFDDLLRRAQEEDLTSVEDTNCIYRAGYDKQGRSVIVFIGKWFRHSQINLEKALLYLVRTVDPVVDQDYVVVYFHTRTSRDNIPSYWWIKHVYNTVTYNYKKNLKAFYVVHPTLWTKMTCWWFSTFMAPAIKNKIHNLNALTDLSAIVNEQDLGIPMFITEQDMVLNGLRYYQP
;
A
#
# COMPACT_ATOMS: atom_id res chain seq x y z
N MET A 1 -15.86 -7.06 18.82
CA MET A 1 -15.45 -7.00 17.42
C MET A 1 -14.05 -7.59 17.18
N PHE A 2 -13.17 -7.65 18.19
CA PHE A 2 -11.89 -8.40 18.17
C PHE A 2 -12.09 -9.92 18.12
N TYR A 3 -13.22 -10.47 18.57
CA TYR A 3 -13.49 -11.90 18.60
C TYR A 3 -13.75 -12.53 17.22
N TYR A 4 -14.17 -11.75 16.21
CA TYR A 4 -14.41 -12.28 14.87
C TYR A 4 -13.20 -12.32 13.96
N LEU A 5 -12.12 -11.61 14.28
CA LEU A 5 -10.86 -11.63 13.51
C LEU A 5 -9.93 -12.80 13.88
N PHE A 6 -10.16 -13.45 15.02
CA PHE A 6 -9.31 -14.55 15.49
C PHE A 6 -9.87 -15.95 15.25
N TYR A 7 -11.14 -16.10 14.80
CA TYR A 7 -11.77 -17.42 14.72
C TYR A 7 -11.58 -18.14 13.37
N ASP A 8 -11.12 -17.48 12.32
CA ASP A 8 -10.91 -18.11 11.01
C ASP A 8 -9.46 -18.56 10.72
N PHE A 9 -8.59 -18.56 11.71
CA PHE A 9 -7.22 -19.09 11.57
C PHE A 9 -7.12 -20.47 12.25
N ARG A 10 -7.82 -21.47 11.72
CA ARG A 10 -7.50 -22.88 12.03
C ARG A 10 -6.36 -23.34 11.14
N PHE A 11 -5.18 -23.42 11.75
CA PHE A 11 -4.06 -24.17 11.21
C PHE A 11 -4.46 -25.64 11.11
N SER A 12 -4.59 -26.16 9.90
CA SER A 12 -4.56 -27.61 9.68
C SER A 12 -3.11 -28.06 9.65
N SER A 13 -2.60 -28.46 10.81
CA SER A 13 -1.31 -29.15 10.93
C SER A 13 -1.52 -30.65 10.70
N GLY A 14 -1.36 -31.08 9.46
CA GLY A 14 -1.25 -32.51 9.13
C GLY A 14 0.21 -32.94 9.12
N LYS A 15 0.73 -33.44 10.24
CA LYS A 15 2.01 -34.18 10.25
C LYS A 15 1.78 -35.57 9.66
N THR A 16 2.33 -35.83 8.47
CA THR A 16 2.56 -37.16 8.00
C THR A 16 4.06 -37.37 7.89
N THR A 17 4.62 -38.10 8.85
CA THR A 17 6.00 -38.56 8.82
C THR A 17 6.07 -39.77 7.88
N VAL A 18 6.69 -39.64 6.72
CA VAL A 18 7.06 -40.75 5.88
C VAL A 18 8.59 -40.84 5.89
N ALA A 19 9.10 -41.87 6.52
CA ALA A 19 10.51 -42.24 6.42
C ALA A 19 10.73 -42.91 5.06
N VAL A 20 11.51 -42.32 4.19
CA VAL A 20 11.97 -42.89 2.93
C VAL A 20 13.49 -43.02 2.96
N ASN A 21 13.96 -44.22 2.68
CA ASN A 21 15.35 -44.60 2.63
C ASN A 21 16.15 -43.81 1.58
N LEU A 22 17.29 -43.30 2.03
CA LEU A 22 18.31 -42.64 1.23
C LEU A 22 19.11 -43.68 0.44
N ASP A 23 18.93 -43.74 -0.88
CA ASP A 23 19.96 -44.19 -1.85
C ASP A 23 19.46 -44.15 -3.32
N LEU A 24 18.97 -42.95 -3.77
CA LEU A 24 18.72 -42.70 -5.22
C LEU A 24 18.59 -41.21 -5.50
N ASP A 25 19.66 -40.43 -5.36
CA ASP A 25 19.36 -39.00 -5.40
C ASP A 25 20.43 -38.00 -5.83
N SER A 26 21.23 -38.30 -6.81
CA SER A 26 21.88 -37.18 -7.52
C SER A 26 21.13 -36.78 -8.80
N GLN A 27 20.34 -37.67 -9.38
CA GLN A 27 19.54 -37.37 -10.58
C GLN A 27 18.11 -36.90 -10.25
N ALA A 28 17.52 -37.37 -9.14
CA ALA A 28 16.20 -36.91 -8.73
C ALA A 28 16.21 -35.47 -8.16
N SER A 29 17.28 -35.11 -7.48
CA SER A 29 17.43 -33.74 -6.94
C SER A 29 17.54 -32.69 -8.04
N SER A 30 18.27 -32.96 -9.13
CA SER A 30 18.35 -31.99 -10.24
C SER A 30 17.04 -31.86 -11.02
N LEU A 31 16.25 -32.94 -11.15
CA LEU A 31 14.94 -32.91 -11.80
C LEU A 31 13.89 -32.20 -10.96
N VAL A 32 13.98 -32.30 -9.62
CA VAL A 32 13.08 -31.56 -8.71
C VAL A 32 13.41 -30.09 -8.68
N ASP A 33 14.69 -29.72 -8.69
CA ASP A 33 15.12 -28.30 -8.76
C ASP A 33 14.72 -27.68 -10.10
N ASP A 34 14.87 -28.37 -11.23
CA ASP A 34 14.42 -27.88 -12.54
C ASP A 34 12.88 -27.74 -12.62
N MET A 35 12.11 -28.67 -12.01
CA MET A 35 10.65 -28.58 -11.95
C MET A 35 10.15 -27.45 -11.02
N LEU A 36 10.85 -27.18 -9.92
CA LEU A 36 10.51 -26.09 -9.01
C LEU A 36 10.83 -24.72 -9.63
N ASP A 37 11.89 -24.62 -10.42
CA ASP A 37 12.25 -23.41 -11.15
C ASP A 37 11.31 -23.14 -12.32
N GLU A 38 10.82 -24.13 -13.06
CA GLU A 38 9.84 -23.97 -14.12
C GLU A 38 8.48 -23.47 -13.59
N ASP A 39 7.98 -24.02 -12.47
CA ASP A 39 6.73 -23.58 -11.86
C ASP A 39 6.81 -22.15 -11.32
N SER A 40 7.95 -21.74 -10.78
CA SER A 40 8.17 -20.37 -10.26
C SER A 40 8.28 -19.34 -11.39
N VAL A 41 8.93 -19.68 -12.50
CA VAL A 41 9.05 -18.83 -13.70
C VAL A 41 7.69 -18.65 -14.38
N ASP A 42 6.85 -19.70 -14.42
CA ASP A 42 5.51 -19.63 -15.00
C ASP A 42 4.57 -18.72 -14.17
N ASP A 43 4.65 -18.77 -12.84
CA ASP A 43 3.82 -17.93 -11.96
C ASP A 43 4.22 -16.44 -12.04
N ASP A 44 5.51 -16.13 -12.09
CA ASP A 44 6.02 -14.75 -12.24
C ASP A 44 5.64 -14.16 -13.62
N THR A 45 5.70 -15.00 -14.66
CA THR A 45 5.28 -14.63 -16.02
C THR A 45 3.77 -14.37 -16.08
N LYS A 46 2.97 -15.24 -15.48
CA LYS A 46 1.52 -15.05 -15.36
C LYS A 46 1.15 -13.80 -14.56
N HIS A 47 1.89 -13.52 -13.49
CA HIS A 47 1.69 -12.30 -12.70
C HIS A 47 1.98 -11.05 -13.52
N ARG A 48 3.06 -11.03 -14.31
CA ARG A 48 3.39 -9.91 -15.22
C ARG A 48 2.31 -9.72 -16.27
N MET A 49 1.87 -10.78 -16.95
CA MET A 49 0.83 -10.68 -17.98
C MET A 49 -0.49 -10.13 -17.41
N ARG A 50 -0.86 -10.52 -16.19
CA ARG A 50 -2.04 -9.97 -15.49
C ARG A 50 -1.86 -8.50 -15.16
N PHE A 51 -0.66 -8.09 -14.76
CA PHE A 51 -0.35 -6.70 -14.46
C PHE A 51 -0.32 -5.83 -15.73
N ASP A 52 0.24 -6.33 -16.82
CA ASP A 52 0.27 -5.63 -18.13
C ASP A 52 -1.15 -5.40 -18.66
N ASP A 53 -2.05 -6.39 -18.54
CA ASP A 53 -3.46 -6.21 -18.87
C ASP A 53 -4.13 -5.15 -17.97
N LEU A 54 -3.85 -5.17 -16.68
CA LEU A 54 -4.37 -4.19 -15.73
C LEU A 54 -3.86 -2.78 -16.04
N LEU A 55 -2.58 -2.64 -16.42
CA LEU A 55 -1.99 -1.37 -16.82
C LEU A 55 -2.62 -0.83 -18.10
N ARG A 56 -2.83 -1.70 -19.11
CA ARG A 56 -3.54 -1.35 -20.34
C ARG A 56 -4.95 -0.85 -20.03
N ARG A 57 -5.73 -1.59 -19.23
CA ARG A 57 -7.07 -1.19 -18.79
C ARG A 57 -7.06 0.14 -18.03
N ALA A 58 -6.07 0.36 -17.18
CA ALA A 58 -5.90 1.62 -16.46
C ALA A 58 -5.69 2.84 -17.38
N GLN A 59 -5.15 2.62 -18.59
CA GLN A 59 -4.96 3.66 -19.60
C GLN A 59 -6.19 3.86 -20.49
N GLU A 60 -6.93 2.80 -20.79
CA GLU A 60 -8.04 2.80 -21.75
C GLU A 60 -9.41 3.06 -21.10
N GLU A 61 -9.63 2.62 -19.86
CA GLU A 61 -10.93 2.74 -19.22
C GLU A 61 -11.21 4.17 -18.71
N ASP A 62 -12.49 4.55 -18.75
CA ASP A 62 -12.97 5.77 -18.11
C ASP A 62 -12.92 5.65 -16.58
N LEU A 63 -12.01 6.39 -15.97
CA LEU A 63 -11.78 6.45 -14.54
C LEU A 63 -12.21 7.78 -13.91
N THR A 64 -12.93 8.63 -14.66
CA THR A 64 -13.37 9.96 -14.22
C THR A 64 -14.08 9.92 -12.86
N SER A 65 -14.91 8.89 -12.63
CA SER A 65 -15.63 8.72 -11.36
C SER A 65 -14.72 8.57 -10.13
N VAL A 66 -13.48 8.14 -10.30
CA VAL A 66 -12.48 8.07 -9.23
C VAL A 66 -11.60 9.31 -9.25
N GLU A 67 -11.21 9.77 -10.43
CA GLU A 67 -10.39 10.96 -10.64
C GLU A 67 -11.02 12.21 -10.04
N ASP A 68 -12.31 12.43 -10.25
CA ASP A 68 -13.07 13.57 -9.72
C ASP A 68 -13.10 13.62 -8.19
N THR A 69 -12.84 12.49 -7.51
CA THR A 69 -12.73 12.50 -6.03
C THR A 69 -11.46 13.17 -5.54
N ASN A 70 -10.45 13.33 -6.38
CA ASN A 70 -9.10 13.80 -6.00
C ASN A 70 -8.50 13.05 -4.81
N CYS A 71 -8.92 11.79 -4.57
CA CYS A 71 -8.46 11.04 -3.41
C CYS A 71 -7.01 10.57 -3.53
N ILE A 72 -6.47 10.42 -4.75
CA ILE A 72 -5.07 10.08 -5.00
C ILE A 72 -4.56 10.87 -6.20
N TYR A 73 -3.35 11.45 -6.08
CA TYR A 73 -2.72 12.21 -7.15
C TYR A 73 -1.21 12.30 -6.96
N ARG A 74 -0.50 12.67 -8.01
CA ARG A 74 0.94 13.00 -7.96
C ARG A 74 1.09 14.44 -7.55
N ALA A 75 1.96 14.70 -6.56
CA ALA A 75 2.32 16.02 -6.09
C ALA A 75 3.84 16.16 -6.16
N GLY A 76 4.39 17.13 -6.79
CA GLY A 76 5.81 17.48 -6.83
C GLY A 76 6.83 16.43 -6.33
N TYR A 77 7.85 16.92 -5.64
CA TYR A 77 8.96 16.11 -5.13
C TYR A 77 9.18 16.38 -3.64
N ASP A 78 9.72 15.40 -2.94
CA ASP A 78 10.21 15.63 -1.58
C ASP A 78 11.57 16.33 -1.59
N LYS A 79 12.09 16.68 -0.40
CA LYS A 79 13.39 17.37 -0.26
C LYS A 79 14.60 16.53 -0.69
N GLN A 80 14.41 15.24 -0.98
CA GLN A 80 15.42 14.33 -1.53
C GLN A 80 15.26 14.12 -3.04
N GLY A 81 14.31 14.83 -3.69
CA GLY A 81 14.04 14.73 -5.11
C GLY A 81 13.22 13.49 -5.52
N ARG A 82 12.60 12.80 -4.56
CA ARG A 82 11.74 11.65 -4.84
C ARG A 82 10.31 12.10 -5.14
N SER A 83 9.67 11.47 -6.13
CA SER A 83 8.27 11.74 -6.47
C SER A 83 7.34 11.49 -5.27
N VAL A 84 6.37 12.39 -5.07
CA VAL A 84 5.39 12.30 -4.00
C VAL A 84 4.03 11.91 -4.56
N ILE A 85 3.46 10.83 -4.02
CA ILE A 85 2.05 10.45 -4.24
C ILE A 85 1.27 10.86 -2.99
N VAL A 86 0.22 11.63 -3.18
CA VAL A 86 -0.70 12.04 -2.10
C VAL A 86 -1.95 11.19 -2.14
N PHE A 87 -2.36 10.71 -0.96
CA PHE A 87 -3.63 10.01 -0.78
C PHE A 87 -4.44 10.68 0.34
N ILE A 88 -5.62 11.23 -0.01
CA ILE A 88 -6.54 11.88 0.91
C ILE A 88 -7.61 10.88 1.35
N GLY A 89 -7.41 10.25 2.50
CA GLY A 89 -8.28 9.18 2.99
C GLY A 89 -9.75 9.57 3.08
N LYS A 90 -10.06 10.79 3.56
CA LYS A 90 -11.43 11.29 3.70
C LYS A 90 -12.22 11.31 2.38
N TRP A 91 -11.55 11.48 1.26
CA TRP A 91 -12.19 11.55 -0.06
C TRP A 91 -12.37 10.16 -0.70
N PHE A 92 -11.69 9.15 -0.19
CA PHE A 92 -11.86 7.77 -0.62
C PHE A 92 -13.08 7.15 0.10
N ARG A 93 -14.26 7.21 -0.52
CA ARG A 93 -15.49 6.60 0.01
C ARG A 93 -15.72 5.25 -0.65
N HIS A 94 -15.19 4.17 -0.06
CA HIS A 94 -15.21 2.84 -0.66
C HIS A 94 -16.62 2.30 -0.95
N SER A 95 -17.67 2.82 -0.27
CA SER A 95 -19.05 2.48 -0.53
C SER A 95 -19.64 3.16 -1.78
N GLN A 96 -19.01 4.22 -2.27
CA GLN A 96 -19.46 5.03 -3.41
C GLN A 96 -18.55 4.90 -4.63
N ILE A 97 -17.35 4.36 -4.45
CA ILE A 97 -16.33 4.20 -5.50
C ILE A 97 -16.32 2.74 -5.94
N ASN A 98 -16.30 2.50 -7.25
CA ASN A 98 -15.99 1.17 -7.77
C ASN A 98 -14.54 0.82 -7.43
N LEU A 99 -14.34 -0.20 -6.60
CA LEU A 99 -13.03 -0.58 -6.08
C LEU A 99 -12.08 -1.15 -7.17
N GLU A 100 -12.62 -1.71 -8.26
CA GLU A 100 -11.82 -2.11 -9.41
C GLU A 100 -11.30 -0.88 -10.15
N LYS A 101 -12.15 0.10 -10.43
CA LYS A 101 -11.73 1.38 -11.00
C LYS A 101 -10.75 2.13 -10.09
N ALA A 102 -10.90 2.02 -8.77
CA ALA A 102 -9.97 2.59 -7.81
C ALA A 102 -8.57 1.96 -7.91
N LEU A 103 -8.49 0.63 -8.11
CA LEU A 103 -7.22 -0.06 -8.36
C LEU A 103 -6.60 0.39 -9.68
N LEU A 104 -7.38 0.46 -10.76
CA LEU A 104 -6.91 0.94 -12.07
C LEU A 104 -6.39 2.38 -11.98
N TYR A 105 -7.12 3.26 -11.29
CA TYR A 105 -6.72 4.66 -11.11
C TYR A 105 -5.44 4.79 -10.25
N LEU A 106 -5.31 3.97 -9.20
CA LEU A 106 -4.08 3.90 -8.41
C LEU A 106 -2.89 3.51 -9.31
N VAL A 107 -3.04 2.47 -10.12
CA VAL A 107 -1.97 2.02 -11.04
C VAL A 107 -1.65 3.14 -12.04
N ARG A 108 -2.65 3.73 -12.73
CA ARG A 108 -2.45 4.85 -13.67
C ARG A 108 -1.70 6.02 -13.05
N THR A 109 -1.96 6.30 -11.76
CA THR A 109 -1.35 7.43 -11.05
C THR A 109 0.09 7.14 -10.62
N VAL A 110 0.37 5.92 -10.18
CA VAL A 110 1.65 5.55 -9.54
C VAL A 110 2.66 4.99 -10.55
N ASP A 111 2.19 4.26 -11.58
CA ASP A 111 3.06 3.60 -12.57
C ASP A 111 4.14 4.51 -13.19
N PRO A 112 3.83 5.77 -13.57
CA PRO A 112 4.83 6.66 -14.16
C PRO A 112 6.02 7.02 -13.25
N VAL A 113 5.97 6.70 -11.96
CA VAL A 113 7.03 7.02 -10.99
C VAL A 113 7.70 5.80 -10.36
N VAL A 114 7.16 4.58 -10.58
CA VAL A 114 7.63 3.37 -9.88
C VAL A 114 9.01 2.88 -10.30
N ASP A 115 9.54 3.31 -11.42
CA ASP A 115 10.90 2.96 -11.86
C ASP A 115 11.98 3.73 -11.10
N GLN A 116 11.57 4.75 -10.36
CA GLN A 116 12.44 5.56 -9.49
C GLN A 116 11.94 5.50 -8.04
N ASP A 117 12.77 5.99 -7.13
CA ASP A 117 12.42 6.12 -5.73
C ASP A 117 11.25 7.10 -5.56
N TYR A 118 10.23 6.70 -4.84
CA TYR A 118 9.07 7.54 -4.54
C TYR A 118 8.59 7.38 -3.10
N VAL A 119 7.77 8.31 -2.66
CA VAL A 119 7.16 8.31 -1.33
C VAL A 119 5.65 8.50 -1.45
N VAL A 120 4.92 8.00 -0.47
CA VAL A 120 3.47 8.20 -0.35
C VAL A 120 3.18 9.01 0.91
N VAL A 121 2.33 10.01 0.79
CA VAL A 121 1.79 10.79 1.92
C VAL A 121 0.29 10.49 2.02
N TYR A 122 -0.09 9.73 3.02
CA TYR A 122 -1.47 9.39 3.31
C TYR A 122 -2.03 10.28 4.44
N PHE A 123 -2.98 11.13 4.10
CA PHE A 123 -3.71 11.93 5.07
C PHE A 123 -4.88 11.14 5.65
N HIS A 124 -4.71 10.64 6.86
CA HIS A 124 -5.76 9.95 7.62
C HIS A 124 -6.73 10.91 8.32
N THR A 125 -6.54 12.20 8.12
CA THR A 125 -7.28 13.30 8.75
C THR A 125 -8.79 13.18 8.51
N ARG A 126 -9.58 13.17 9.59
CA ARG A 126 -11.06 13.09 9.56
C ARG A 126 -11.61 11.90 8.74
N THR A 127 -10.85 10.78 8.63
CA THR A 127 -11.39 9.56 8.03
C THR A 127 -12.39 8.90 8.97
N SER A 128 -13.40 8.26 8.36
CA SER A 128 -14.41 7.42 9.01
C SER A 128 -14.29 5.97 8.52
N ARG A 129 -15.16 5.09 9.00
CA ARG A 129 -15.21 3.70 8.51
C ARG A 129 -15.49 3.60 7.02
N ASP A 130 -16.29 4.53 6.47
CA ASP A 130 -16.63 4.56 5.04
C ASP A 130 -15.46 4.94 4.13
N ASN A 131 -14.36 5.44 4.72
CA ASN A 131 -13.15 5.81 4.02
C ASN A 131 -12.06 4.71 4.05
N ILE A 132 -12.27 3.66 4.82
CA ILE A 132 -11.29 2.60 4.99
C ILE A 132 -11.77 1.35 4.25
N PRO A 133 -11.14 0.98 3.13
CA PRO A 133 -11.52 -0.21 2.39
C PRO A 133 -11.28 -1.48 3.22
N SER A 134 -11.90 -2.58 2.82
CA SER A 134 -11.71 -3.84 3.50
C SER A 134 -10.25 -4.28 3.45
N TYR A 135 -9.83 -4.98 4.50
CA TYR A 135 -8.52 -5.62 4.56
C TYR A 135 -8.20 -6.46 3.31
N TRP A 136 -9.18 -7.23 2.83
CA TRP A 136 -9.02 -8.09 1.65
C TRP A 136 -8.74 -7.30 0.39
N TRP A 137 -9.36 -6.12 0.23
CA TRP A 137 -9.07 -5.25 -0.91
C TRP A 137 -7.66 -4.66 -0.82
N ILE A 138 -7.21 -4.22 0.37
CA ILE A 138 -5.84 -3.71 0.56
C ILE A 138 -4.82 -4.79 0.25
N LYS A 139 -5.05 -6.03 0.71
CA LYS A 139 -4.23 -7.19 0.40
C LYS A 139 -4.22 -7.50 -1.10
N HIS A 140 -5.39 -7.42 -1.74
CA HIS A 140 -5.50 -7.61 -3.19
C HIS A 140 -4.65 -6.58 -3.95
N VAL A 141 -4.77 -5.29 -3.64
CA VAL A 141 -3.93 -4.23 -4.22
C VAL A 141 -2.45 -4.55 -4.02
N TYR A 142 -2.03 -4.86 -2.80
CA TYR A 142 -0.63 -5.17 -2.49
C TYR A 142 -0.10 -6.37 -3.28
N ASN A 143 -0.89 -7.41 -3.48
CA ASN A 143 -0.48 -8.61 -4.23
C ASN A 143 -0.51 -8.39 -5.74
N THR A 144 -1.37 -7.48 -6.24
CA THR A 144 -1.50 -7.21 -7.67
C THR A 144 -0.35 -6.38 -8.21
N VAL A 145 0.14 -5.39 -7.45
CA VAL A 145 1.22 -4.52 -7.90
C VAL A 145 2.56 -5.27 -7.99
N THR A 146 3.37 -4.91 -8.97
CA THR A 146 4.67 -5.55 -9.23
C THR A 146 5.70 -5.26 -8.14
N TYR A 147 6.83 -5.96 -8.23
CA TYR A 147 7.94 -5.79 -7.30
C TYR A 147 8.47 -4.35 -7.24
N ASN A 148 8.52 -3.63 -8.38
CA ASN A 148 9.02 -2.25 -8.45
C ASN A 148 8.22 -1.30 -7.56
N TYR A 149 6.89 -1.44 -7.51
CA TYR A 149 6.02 -0.67 -6.61
C TYR A 149 6.42 -0.81 -5.14
N LYS A 150 6.80 -2.00 -4.73
CA LYS A 150 7.19 -2.31 -3.35
C LYS A 150 8.63 -1.92 -3.05
N LYS A 151 9.55 -2.20 -3.99
CA LYS A 151 10.99 -1.93 -3.86
C LYS A 151 11.28 -0.43 -3.81
N ASN A 152 10.73 0.32 -4.76
CA ASN A 152 11.05 1.73 -4.97
C ASN A 152 10.20 2.68 -4.10
N LEU A 153 9.15 2.19 -3.44
CA LEU A 153 8.54 2.91 -2.32
C LEU A 153 9.58 3.04 -1.19
N LYS A 154 10.01 4.27 -0.88
CA LYS A 154 11.00 4.52 0.19
C LYS A 154 10.37 4.87 1.52
N ALA A 155 9.24 5.56 1.50
CA ALA A 155 8.51 5.88 2.71
C ALA A 155 6.99 5.98 2.45
N PHE A 156 6.22 5.59 3.43
CA PHE A 156 4.77 5.74 3.50
C PHE A 156 4.45 6.56 4.77
N TYR A 157 4.20 7.84 4.58
CA TYR A 157 3.91 8.77 5.68
C TYR A 157 2.42 8.78 5.97
N VAL A 158 2.04 8.43 7.20
CA VAL A 158 0.64 8.50 7.67
C VAL A 158 0.48 9.74 8.54
N VAL A 159 -0.22 10.73 8.01
CA VAL A 159 -0.46 12.01 8.70
C VAL A 159 -1.74 11.95 9.52
N HIS A 160 -1.70 12.45 10.75
CA HIS A 160 -2.78 12.42 11.75
C HIS A 160 -3.33 11.00 11.99
N PRO A 161 -2.46 9.98 12.23
CA PRO A 161 -2.93 8.62 12.47
C PRO A 161 -3.66 8.53 13.81
N THR A 162 -4.79 7.82 13.81
CA THR A 162 -5.43 7.41 15.08
C THR A 162 -4.66 6.24 15.70
N LEU A 163 -4.88 5.98 16.99
CA LEU A 163 -4.31 4.80 17.64
C LEU A 163 -4.67 3.50 16.89
N TRP A 164 -5.93 3.40 16.45
CA TRP A 164 -6.41 2.28 15.66
C TRP A 164 -5.66 2.13 14.32
N THR A 165 -5.44 3.23 13.63
CA THR A 165 -4.68 3.23 12.37
C THR A 165 -3.25 2.77 12.59
N LYS A 166 -2.59 3.26 13.64
CA LYS A 166 -1.23 2.82 14.00
C LYS A 166 -1.16 1.31 14.24
N MET A 167 -2.12 0.76 14.97
CA MET A 167 -2.20 -0.68 15.23
C MET A 167 -2.46 -1.48 13.94
N THR A 168 -3.38 -1.01 13.09
CA THR A 168 -3.71 -1.67 11.83
C THR A 168 -2.52 -1.65 10.87
N CYS A 169 -1.84 -0.52 10.72
CA CYS A 169 -0.64 -0.41 9.90
C CYS A 169 0.48 -1.31 10.40
N TRP A 170 0.70 -1.35 11.73
CA TRP A 170 1.69 -2.24 12.34
C TRP A 170 1.38 -3.72 12.07
N TRP A 171 0.13 -4.12 12.29
CA TRP A 171 -0.30 -5.50 12.06
C TRP A 171 -0.16 -5.90 10.58
N PHE A 172 -0.70 -5.08 9.67
CA PHE A 172 -0.63 -5.33 8.23
C PHE A 172 0.82 -5.44 7.74
N SER A 173 1.66 -4.47 8.10
CA SER A 173 3.05 -4.46 7.66
C SER A 173 3.87 -5.60 8.26
N THR A 174 3.53 -6.06 9.46
CA THR A 174 4.27 -7.15 10.12
C THR A 174 3.93 -8.51 9.52
N PHE A 175 2.66 -8.77 9.25
CA PHE A 175 2.18 -10.10 8.87
C PHE A 175 1.88 -10.27 7.39
N MET A 176 1.49 -9.20 6.71
CA MET A 176 0.98 -9.28 5.33
C MET A 176 1.88 -8.59 4.32
N ALA A 177 2.61 -7.59 4.72
CA ALA A 177 3.45 -6.79 3.83
C ALA A 177 4.81 -6.46 4.48
N PRO A 178 5.63 -7.46 4.84
CA PRO A 178 6.90 -7.22 5.55
C PRO A 178 7.87 -6.35 4.75
N ALA A 179 7.79 -6.33 3.42
CA ALA A 179 8.62 -5.49 2.56
C ALA A 179 8.42 -3.99 2.79
N ILE A 180 7.25 -3.58 3.32
CA ILE A 180 6.96 -2.16 3.61
C ILE A 180 6.99 -1.82 5.10
N LYS A 181 7.26 -2.79 5.98
CA LYS A 181 7.22 -2.59 7.44
C LYS A 181 8.06 -1.41 7.90
N ASN A 182 9.31 -1.33 7.45
CA ASN A 182 10.24 -0.29 7.85
C ASN A 182 10.08 1.03 7.07
N LYS A 183 9.10 1.09 6.15
CA LYS A 183 8.82 2.25 5.32
C LYS A 183 7.63 3.06 5.84
N ILE A 184 6.88 2.56 6.83
CA ILE A 184 5.70 3.24 7.39
C ILE A 184 6.14 4.18 8.51
N HIS A 185 5.84 5.46 8.35
CA HIS A 185 6.17 6.52 9.31
C HIS A 185 4.89 7.26 9.71
N ASN A 186 4.64 7.34 11.01
CA ASN A 186 3.48 8.07 11.55
C ASN A 186 3.87 9.51 11.89
N LEU A 187 3.19 10.48 11.30
CA LEU A 187 3.37 11.90 11.53
C LEU A 187 2.15 12.46 12.27
N ASN A 188 2.36 13.01 13.46
CA ASN A 188 1.26 13.50 14.28
C ASN A 188 0.87 14.94 13.95
N ALA A 189 1.75 15.72 13.31
CA ALA A 189 1.53 17.10 12.93
C ALA A 189 2.02 17.37 11.49
N LEU A 190 1.49 18.42 10.87
CA LEU A 190 1.97 18.90 9.57
C LEU A 190 3.42 19.41 9.65
N THR A 191 3.83 20.00 10.78
CA THR A 191 5.23 20.39 11.00
C THR A 191 6.22 19.23 10.86
N ASP A 192 5.80 18.01 11.21
CA ASP A 192 6.64 16.83 11.01
C ASP A 192 6.79 16.52 9.50
N LEU A 193 5.74 16.80 8.71
CA LEU A 193 5.73 16.61 7.26
C LEU A 193 6.55 17.69 6.54
N SER A 194 6.51 18.95 7.01
CA SER A 194 7.23 20.07 6.40
C SER A 194 8.75 19.88 6.44
N ALA A 195 9.27 19.04 7.34
CA ALA A 195 10.65 18.64 7.35
C ALA A 195 11.06 17.76 6.14
N ILE A 196 10.07 17.10 5.52
CA ILE A 196 10.26 16.08 4.47
C ILE A 196 9.92 16.63 3.09
N VAL A 197 8.80 17.37 2.98
CA VAL A 197 8.28 17.93 1.73
C VAL A 197 7.91 19.39 1.91
N ASN A 198 7.80 20.14 0.82
CA ASN A 198 7.21 21.48 0.86
C ASN A 198 5.69 21.33 0.82
N GLU A 199 5.01 21.75 1.87
CA GLU A 199 3.56 21.62 1.98
C GLU A 199 2.80 22.31 0.84
N GLN A 200 3.35 23.40 0.30
CA GLN A 200 2.77 24.16 -0.81
C GLN A 200 2.67 23.31 -2.10
N ASP A 201 3.60 22.38 -2.30
CA ASP A 201 3.65 21.54 -3.47
C ASP A 201 2.67 20.36 -3.39
N LEU A 202 2.12 20.09 -2.19
CA LEU A 202 1.23 18.95 -1.95
C LEU A 202 -0.24 19.23 -2.26
N GLY A 203 -0.65 20.49 -2.40
CA GLY A 203 -2.06 20.83 -2.59
C GLY A 203 -2.94 20.39 -1.41
N ILE A 204 -2.45 20.57 -0.17
CA ILE A 204 -3.13 20.09 1.04
C ILE A 204 -4.50 20.78 1.21
N PRO A 205 -5.62 20.01 1.30
CA PRO A 205 -6.94 20.57 1.52
C PRO A 205 -7.05 21.29 2.88
N MET A 206 -7.77 22.41 2.91
CA MET A 206 -7.93 23.27 4.09
C MET A 206 -8.38 22.50 5.34
N PHE A 207 -9.28 21.52 5.21
CA PHE A 207 -9.74 20.74 6.38
C PHE A 207 -8.63 19.95 7.09
N ILE A 208 -7.50 19.69 6.42
CA ILE A 208 -6.33 19.01 7.00
C ILE A 208 -5.57 20.00 7.88
N THR A 209 -5.32 21.20 7.38
CA THR A 209 -4.66 22.27 8.15
C THR A 209 -5.51 22.73 9.34
N GLU A 210 -6.83 22.87 9.13
CA GLU A 210 -7.76 23.14 10.23
C GLU A 210 -7.69 22.07 11.33
N GLN A 211 -7.70 20.80 10.94
CA GLN A 211 -7.62 19.70 11.90
C GLN A 211 -6.26 19.67 12.62
N ASP A 212 -5.17 19.96 11.91
CA ASP A 212 -3.86 20.05 12.52
C ASP A 212 -3.80 21.18 13.55
N MET A 213 -4.38 22.34 13.26
CA MET A 213 -4.51 23.45 14.23
C MET A 213 -5.31 23.05 15.46
N VAL A 214 -6.37 22.25 15.30
CA VAL A 214 -7.14 21.74 16.44
C VAL A 214 -6.32 20.76 17.29
N LEU A 215 -5.57 19.88 16.66
CA LEU A 215 -4.80 18.82 17.34
C LEU A 215 -3.47 19.32 17.93
N ASN A 216 -2.81 20.23 17.23
CA ASN A 216 -1.41 20.61 17.46
C ASN A 216 -1.21 22.13 17.60
N GLY A 217 -2.28 22.93 17.66
CA GLY A 217 -2.20 24.40 17.65
C GLY A 217 -1.25 24.99 18.69
N LEU A 218 -1.15 24.37 19.87
CA LEU A 218 -0.19 24.80 20.90
C LEU A 218 1.27 24.65 20.48
N ARG A 219 1.61 23.75 19.56
CA ARG A 219 2.98 23.59 19.05
C ARG A 219 3.43 24.77 18.18
N TYR A 220 2.48 25.45 17.53
CA TYR A 220 2.76 26.59 16.67
C TYR A 220 2.99 27.88 17.44
N TYR A 221 2.61 27.93 18.73
CA TYR A 221 2.76 29.09 19.60
C TYR A 221 3.89 28.97 20.63
N GLN A 222 4.66 27.87 20.59
CA GLN A 222 5.84 27.76 21.44
C GLN A 222 7.01 28.48 20.76
N PRO A 223 7.61 29.46 21.44
CA PRO A 223 8.76 30.20 20.92
C PRO A 223 10.02 29.34 20.80
#